data_f2569007acc521e3205f155c25361bc2
#
_entry.id   f2569007acc521e3205f155c25361bc2
#
_cell.length_a   1.000
_cell.length_b   1.000
_cell.length_c   1.000
_cell.angle_alpha   90.00
_cell.angle_beta   90.00
_cell.angle_gamma   90.00
#
_symmetry.space_group_name_H-M   'P 1'
#
loop_
_entity.id
_entity.type
_entity.pdbx_description
1 polymer ?
#
loop_
_entity_poly.entity_id
_entity_poly.type
_entity_poly.pdbx_seq_one_letter_code
_entity_poly.pdbx_strand_id
1 'polypeptide(L)'
;MKTIYISGPMSGIEDLNREAFESAEKKIQKMGHIALNPHRFPELETYEDYLFFDLEIIAMAADAIALLQGWENSPGSKRELAVAIQKGIEVMLIA
;
A
#
# COMPACT_ATOMS: atom_id res chain seq x y z
N MET A 1 5.39 -3.61 17.40
CA MET A 1 5.68 -2.89 16.14
C MET A 1 5.15 -3.70 14.97
N LYS A 2 4.38 -3.09 14.10
CA LYS A 2 3.79 -3.73 12.93
C LYS A 2 4.47 -3.27 11.65
N THR A 3 4.44 -4.10 10.63
CA THR A 3 4.83 -3.74 9.27
C THR A 3 3.55 -3.48 8.49
N ILE A 4 3.35 -2.25 8.05
CA ILE A 4 2.10 -1.77 7.47
C ILE A 4 2.30 -1.39 6.00
N TYR A 5 1.59 -2.08 5.11
CA TYR A 5 1.62 -1.79 3.68
C TYR A 5 0.63 -0.66 3.34
N ILE A 6 1.10 0.33 2.59
CA ILE A 6 0.25 1.45 2.18
C ILE A 6 -0.32 1.17 0.81
N SER A 7 -1.65 1.20 0.69
CA SER A 7 -2.36 0.94 -0.57
C SER A 7 -3.25 2.12 -0.91
N GLY A 8 -3.22 2.55 -2.18
CA GLY A 8 -4.03 3.67 -2.62
C GLY A 8 -3.91 3.89 -4.12
N PRO A 9 -4.70 4.84 -4.64
CA PRO A 9 -4.70 5.12 -6.07
C PRO A 9 -3.41 5.83 -6.49
N MET A 10 -2.89 5.45 -7.66
CA MET A 10 -1.72 6.08 -8.26
C MET A 10 -2.03 6.56 -9.67
N SER A 11 -2.60 5.68 -10.51
CA SER A 11 -2.84 5.98 -11.91
C SER A 11 -3.79 7.15 -12.08
N GLY A 12 -3.44 8.09 -12.95
CA GLY A 12 -4.27 9.26 -13.24
C GLY A 12 -4.17 10.37 -12.21
N ILE A 13 -3.33 10.22 -11.19
CA ILE A 13 -3.12 11.24 -10.16
C ILE A 13 -1.73 11.83 -10.34
N GLU A 14 -1.59 13.14 -10.10
CA GLU A 14 -0.32 13.85 -10.23
C GLU A 14 0.76 13.14 -9.42
N ASP A 15 1.90 12.93 -10.06
CA ASP A 15 3.08 12.27 -9.46
C ASP A 15 2.71 10.93 -8.82
N LEU A 16 1.74 10.21 -9.41
CA LEU A 16 1.28 8.92 -8.93
C LEU A 16 0.89 8.95 -7.46
N ASN A 17 0.32 10.07 -7.02
CA ASN A 17 -0.16 10.27 -5.65
C ASN A 17 0.95 10.17 -4.58
N ARG A 18 2.18 10.48 -4.94
CA ARG A 18 3.35 10.36 -4.05
C ARG A 18 3.16 11.09 -2.73
N GLU A 19 2.58 12.30 -2.77
CA GLU A 19 2.38 13.10 -1.55
C GLU A 19 1.54 12.38 -0.51
N ALA A 20 0.43 11.76 -0.94
CA ALA A 20 -0.44 11.04 -0.01
C ALA A 20 0.26 9.82 0.58
N PHE A 21 1.05 9.10 -0.24
CA PHE A 21 1.81 7.94 0.23
C PHE A 21 2.88 8.36 1.24
N GLU A 22 3.58 9.46 0.98
CA GLU A 22 4.62 9.96 1.90
C GLU A 22 4.00 10.46 3.21
N SER A 23 2.85 11.12 3.13
CA SER A 23 2.15 11.57 4.34
C SER A 23 1.73 10.38 5.21
N ALA A 24 1.19 9.33 4.60
CA ALA A 24 0.82 8.12 5.32
C ALA A 24 2.04 7.43 5.93
N GLU A 25 3.14 7.37 5.19
CA GLU A 25 4.39 6.78 5.68
C GLU A 25 4.84 7.48 6.97
N LYS A 26 4.82 8.81 6.98
CA LYS A 26 5.23 9.58 8.17
C LYS A 26 4.32 9.31 9.35
N LYS A 27 3.01 9.22 9.11
CA LYS A 27 2.05 8.92 10.19
C LYS A 27 2.29 7.54 10.80
N ILE A 28 2.52 6.56 9.95
CA ILE A 28 2.79 5.19 10.38
C ILE A 28 4.08 5.14 11.21
N GLN A 29 5.11 5.82 10.75
CA GLN A 29 6.39 5.87 11.46
C GLN A 29 6.25 6.55 12.82
N LYS A 30 5.45 7.61 12.91
CA LYS A 30 5.18 8.29 14.18
C LYS A 30 4.46 7.40 15.18
N MET A 31 3.67 6.45 14.69
CA MET A 31 3.01 5.47 15.56
C MET A 31 3.95 4.37 16.02
N GLY A 32 5.20 4.39 15.60
CA GLY A 32 6.20 3.39 15.98
C GLY A 32 6.18 2.14 15.12
N HIS A 33 5.58 2.22 13.94
CA HIS A 33 5.50 1.08 13.02
C HIS A 33 6.37 1.25 11.79
N ILE A 34 6.60 0.16 11.07
CA ILE A 34 7.32 0.17 9.80
C ILE A 34 6.32 0.38 8.68
N ALA A 35 6.60 1.34 7.79
CA ALA A 35 5.76 1.59 6.63
C ALA A 35 6.37 0.96 5.38
N LEU A 36 5.56 0.22 4.63
CA LEU A 36 5.93 -0.27 3.30
C LEU A 36 5.23 0.64 2.29
N ASN A 37 5.99 1.59 1.75
CA ASN A 37 5.50 2.56 0.78
C ASN A 37 5.91 2.12 -0.62
N PRO A 38 4.95 1.77 -1.51
CA PRO A 38 5.28 1.30 -2.85
C PRO A 38 6.13 2.26 -3.68
N HIS A 39 6.08 3.55 -3.40
CA HIS A 39 6.93 4.53 -4.09
C HIS A 39 8.42 4.34 -3.80
N ARG A 40 8.78 3.55 -2.79
CA ARG A 40 10.17 3.28 -2.45
C ARG A 40 10.64 1.93 -2.96
N PHE A 41 9.77 1.19 -3.63
CA PHE A 41 10.11 -0.11 -4.19
C PHE A 41 10.88 0.06 -5.50
N PRO A 42 11.63 -0.97 -5.94
CA PRO A 42 12.37 -0.90 -7.20
C PRO A 42 11.45 -0.64 -8.40
N GLU A 43 11.98 0.03 -9.42
CA GLU A 43 11.26 0.21 -10.66
C GLU A 43 11.15 -1.10 -11.41
N LEU A 44 9.95 -1.40 -11.91
CA LEU A 44 9.66 -2.59 -12.70
C LEU A 44 9.10 -2.15 -14.05
N GLU A 45 9.03 -3.09 -15.01
CA GLU A 45 8.71 -2.72 -16.39
C GLU A 45 7.22 -2.49 -16.65
N THR A 46 6.35 -3.32 -16.05
CA THR A 46 4.92 -3.27 -16.36
C THR A 46 4.09 -3.11 -15.11
N TYR A 47 2.83 -2.66 -15.32
CA TYR A 47 1.85 -2.59 -14.23
C TYR A 47 1.65 -3.96 -13.56
N GLU A 48 1.63 -5.03 -14.37
CA GLU A 48 1.44 -6.37 -13.84
C GLU A 48 2.59 -6.81 -12.95
N ASP A 49 3.83 -6.43 -13.33
CA ASP A 49 5.01 -6.71 -12.51
C ASP A 49 4.92 -6.01 -11.17
N TYR A 50 4.51 -4.72 -11.17
CA TYR A 50 4.32 -3.97 -9.92
C TYR A 50 3.27 -4.63 -9.04
N LEU A 51 2.13 -4.99 -9.64
CA LEU A 51 1.05 -5.61 -8.88
C LEU A 51 1.49 -6.94 -8.27
N PHE A 52 2.15 -7.79 -9.07
CA PHE A 52 2.66 -9.07 -8.58
C PHE A 52 3.61 -8.88 -7.41
N PHE A 53 4.57 -7.96 -7.56
CA PHE A 53 5.54 -7.65 -6.51
C PHE A 53 4.83 -7.17 -5.25
N ASP A 54 3.88 -6.24 -5.39
CA ASP A 54 3.15 -5.68 -4.26
C ASP A 54 2.33 -6.75 -3.53
N LEU A 55 1.66 -7.63 -4.26
CA LEU A 55 0.89 -8.71 -3.66
C LEU A 55 1.78 -9.68 -2.89
N GLU A 56 2.97 -9.99 -3.42
CA GLU A 56 3.94 -10.84 -2.74
C GLU A 56 4.44 -10.20 -1.45
N ILE A 57 4.73 -8.89 -1.49
CA ILE A 57 5.18 -8.16 -0.29
C ILE A 57 4.10 -8.19 0.80
N ILE A 58 2.85 -7.98 0.43
CA ILE A 58 1.75 -8.06 1.39
C ILE A 58 1.67 -9.46 2.00
N ALA A 59 1.71 -10.47 1.14
CA ALA A 59 1.59 -11.86 1.59
C ALA A 59 2.73 -12.28 2.53
N MET A 60 3.95 -11.81 2.25
CA MET A 60 5.14 -12.25 2.97
C MET A 60 5.48 -11.40 4.19
N ALA A 61 5.22 -10.09 4.14
CA ALA A 61 5.79 -9.17 5.11
C ALA A 61 4.78 -8.32 5.88
N ALA A 62 3.59 -8.08 5.34
CA ALA A 62 2.68 -7.11 5.97
C ALA A 62 1.90 -7.70 7.14
N ASP A 63 1.83 -6.95 8.24
CA ASP A 63 0.97 -7.24 9.39
C ASP A 63 -0.34 -6.49 9.32
N ALA A 64 -0.41 -5.45 8.49
CA ALA A 64 -1.60 -4.64 8.29
C ALA A 64 -1.53 -3.97 6.93
N ILE A 65 -2.70 -3.56 6.41
CA ILE A 65 -2.79 -2.74 5.21
C ILE A 65 -3.46 -1.42 5.59
N ALA A 66 -2.87 -0.30 5.14
CA ALA A 66 -3.42 1.03 5.34
C ALA A 66 -3.93 1.56 4.02
N LEU A 67 -5.24 1.83 3.94
CA LEU A 67 -5.91 2.27 2.72
C LEU A 67 -5.99 3.79 2.69
N LEU A 68 -5.47 4.39 1.62
CA LEU A 68 -5.57 5.82 1.37
C LEU A 68 -6.93 6.20 0.81
N GLN A 69 -7.31 7.45 0.97
CA GLN A 69 -8.55 7.97 0.37
C GLN A 69 -8.56 7.70 -1.13
N GLY A 70 -9.69 7.23 -1.66
CA GLY A 70 -9.84 6.92 -3.06
C GLY A 70 -9.47 5.49 -3.44
N TRP A 71 -9.10 4.65 -2.48
CA TRP A 71 -8.73 3.27 -2.75
C TRP A 71 -9.83 2.49 -3.48
N GLU A 72 -11.09 2.84 -3.26
CA GLU A 72 -12.23 2.14 -3.88
C GLU A 72 -12.24 2.28 -5.39
N ASN A 73 -11.60 3.32 -5.91
CA ASN A 73 -11.51 3.58 -7.34
C ASN A 73 -10.24 3.02 -7.98
N SER A 74 -9.44 2.31 -7.20
CA SER A 74 -8.18 1.75 -7.66
C SER A 74 -8.29 0.23 -7.80
N PRO A 75 -8.25 -0.33 -9.02
CA PRO A 75 -8.26 -1.78 -9.20
C PRO A 75 -7.09 -2.46 -8.48
N GLY A 76 -5.92 -1.83 -8.48
CA GLY A 76 -4.74 -2.37 -7.78
C GLY A 76 -4.97 -2.45 -6.28
N SER A 77 -5.50 -1.39 -5.68
CA SER A 77 -5.79 -1.37 -4.25
C SER A 77 -6.81 -2.42 -3.86
N LYS A 78 -7.83 -2.63 -4.71
CA LYS A 78 -8.83 -3.68 -4.45
C LYS A 78 -8.21 -5.06 -4.42
N ARG A 79 -7.27 -5.33 -5.32
CA ARG A 79 -6.56 -6.62 -5.33
C ARG A 79 -5.66 -6.77 -4.12
N GLU A 80 -4.98 -5.70 -3.74
CA GLU A 80 -4.13 -5.70 -2.55
C GLU A 80 -4.95 -5.94 -1.29
N LEU A 81 -6.10 -5.29 -1.19
CA LEU A 81 -7.00 -5.50 -0.07
C LEU A 81 -7.50 -6.95 0.00
N ALA A 82 -7.82 -7.54 -1.15
CA ALA A 82 -8.28 -8.93 -1.21
C ALA A 82 -7.22 -9.89 -0.64
N VAL A 83 -5.95 -9.69 -0.96
CA VAL A 83 -4.85 -10.49 -0.41
C VAL A 83 -4.74 -10.27 1.10
N ALA A 84 -4.86 -9.02 1.55
CA ALA A 84 -4.80 -8.70 2.98
C ALA A 84 -5.92 -9.40 3.75
N ILE A 85 -7.15 -9.36 3.22
CA ILE A 85 -8.30 -10.03 3.84
C ILE A 85 -8.08 -11.54 3.89
N GLN A 86 -7.60 -12.12 2.81
CA GLN A 86 -7.34 -13.55 2.73
C GLN A 86 -6.27 -13.97 3.74
N LYS A 87 -5.25 -13.14 3.92
CA LYS A 87 -4.20 -13.37 4.91
C LYS A 87 -4.68 -13.18 6.34
N GLY A 88 -5.76 -12.44 6.54
CA GLY A 88 -6.33 -12.18 7.87
C GLY A 88 -5.62 -11.07 8.62
N ILE A 89 -4.94 -10.17 7.94
CA ILE A 89 -4.25 -9.04 8.58
C ILE A 89 -5.21 -7.86 8.80
N GLU A 90 -4.80 -6.96 9.66
CA GLU A 90 -5.58 -5.78 10.00
C GLU A 90 -5.76 -4.86 8.79
N VAL A 91 -6.96 -4.30 8.63
CA VAL A 91 -7.25 -3.30 7.60
C VAL A 91 -7.54 -1.98 8.29
N MET A 92 -6.82 -0.92 7.91
CA MET A 92 -7.01 0.40 8.50
C MET A 92 -7.17 1.45 7.41
N LEU A 93 -7.96 2.48 7.70
CA LEU A 93 -8.06 3.65 6.84
C LEU A 93 -7.10 4.72 7.37
N ILE A 94 -6.38 5.36 6.47
CA ILE A 94 -5.43 6.40 6.87
C ILE A 94 -5.63 7.63 5.99
N ALA A 95 -5.80 8.78 6.63
CA ALA A 95 -6.04 10.04 5.93
C ALA A 95 -4.74 10.79 5.70
#